data_2add60847c1fda795e04b3893b10a30b
#
_entry.id   2add60847c1fda795e04b3893b10a30b
#
_cell.length_a   1.000
_cell.length_b   1.000
_cell.length_c   1.000
_cell.angle_alpha   90.00
_cell.angle_beta   90.00
_cell.angle_gamma   90.00
#
_symmetry.space_group_name_H-M   'P 1'
#
loop_
_entity.id
_entity.type
_entity.pdbx_description
1 polymer ?
#
loop_
_entity_poly.entity_id
_entity_poly.type
_entity_poly.pdbx_seq_one_letter_code
_entity_poly.pdbx_strand_id
1 'polypeptide(L)'
;MSGRTWRRGRPGQPPAGRREPTAAALATGTLAAGLARAAYTALRRRPPGGADTWTRTNHRGEPVTLAEGPALALAAIAAPLAGRGLPPRLRAAQAVAGAGAAAFGGYDDLAGDGDRRGFRGHLGALAQGEVTTGAVKLGGIGATGLVAAAMLGGGPADVAINAGLVAGGANLLNLFDLRPGRALKVALASSALLAAAPPGRNAAARPGAVQTVAAPVGAALALLGEDLSERAMLGDAGANALGALLGVAAAASLPRPARVALLAGIAGLTAASEKVSFTAVIERTPALKWLDMLGRRPVLATPAPGRPAGPLPADERDAGHSAAAASP
;
A
#
# COMPACT_ATOMS: atom_id res chain seq x y z
N MET A 1 34.44 -11.72 -61.36
CA MET A 1 33.50 -10.58 -61.20
C MET A 1 32.29 -11.06 -60.44
N SER A 2 32.26 -10.84 -59.13
CA SER A 2 31.19 -11.31 -58.23
C SER A 2 30.37 -10.11 -57.77
N GLY A 3 29.13 -9.98 -58.28
CA GLY A 3 28.21 -8.90 -57.97
C GLY A 3 27.58 -9.08 -56.60
N ARG A 4 27.94 -8.27 -55.63
CA ARG A 4 27.22 -8.12 -54.34
C ARG A 4 25.98 -7.25 -54.57
N THR A 5 24.80 -7.86 -54.56
CA THR A 5 23.53 -7.14 -54.52
C THR A 5 23.29 -6.58 -53.12
N TRP A 6 23.38 -5.26 -52.96
CA TRP A 6 22.94 -4.53 -51.74
C TRP A 6 21.41 -4.57 -51.67
N ARG A 7 20.87 -5.33 -50.71
CA ARG A 7 19.46 -5.17 -50.36
C ARG A 7 19.28 -3.83 -49.66
N ARG A 8 18.65 -2.86 -50.32
CA ARG A 8 18.20 -1.61 -49.71
C ARG A 8 17.10 -1.96 -48.72
N GLY A 9 17.36 -1.75 -47.40
CA GLY A 9 16.35 -1.82 -46.35
C GLY A 9 15.26 -0.76 -46.62
N ARG A 10 14.00 -1.15 -46.46
CA ARG A 10 12.86 -0.22 -46.54
C ARG A 10 12.99 0.82 -45.41
N PRO A 11 12.96 2.15 -45.71
CA PRO A 11 12.88 3.17 -44.68
C PRO A 11 11.46 3.21 -44.13
N GLY A 12 11.28 3.13 -42.81
CA GLY A 12 10.05 3.56 -42.16
C GLY A 12 9.30 2.58 -41.25
N GLN A 13 9.86 1.43 -40.86
CA GLN A 13 9.27 0.71 -39.73
C GLN A 13 9.97 1.14 -38.45
N PRO A 14 9.25 1.75 -37.48
CA PRO A 14 9.80 1.96 -36.13
C PRO A 14 10.08 0.60 -35.51
N PRO A 15 11.12 0.45 -34.70
CA PRO A 15 11.45 -0.81 -34.05
C PRO A 15 10.26 -1.29 -33.24
N ALA A 16 9.74 -2.47 -33.56
CA ALA A 16 8.54 -3.07 -33.01
C ALA A 16 8.61 -3.42 -31.50
N GLY A 17 9.69 -3.04 -30.80
CA GLY A 17 9.98 -3.50 -29.45
C GLY A 17 9.60 -2.57 -28.28
N ARG A 18 9.16 -1.32 -28.50
CA ARG A 18 8.96 -0.35 -27.38
C ARG A 18 7.51 -0.20 -26.90
N ARG A 19 6.52 -0.63 -27.66
CA ARG A 19 5.10 -0.46 -27.28
C ARG A 19 4.52 -1.61 -26.47
N GLU A 20 5.03 -2.82 -26.61
CA GLU A 20 4.53 -4.01 -25.91
C GLU A 20 4.68 -3.97 -24.36
N PRO A 21 5.82 -3.52 -23.78
CA PRO A 21 5.95 -3.47 -22.31
C PRO A 21 4.95 -2.54 -21.64
N THR A 22 4.65 -1.39 -22.27
CA THR A 22 3.70 -0.40 -21.72
C THR A 22 2.26 -0.91 -21.80
N ALA A 23 1.87 -1.55 -22.90
CA ALA A 23 0.54 -2.14 -23.06
C ALA A 23 0.33 -3.28 -22.04
N ALA A 24 1.34 -4.14 -21.84
CA ALA A 24 1.29 -5.19 -20.83
C ALA A 24 1.19 -4.65 -19.40
N ALA A 25 1.90 -3.56 -19.09
CA ALA A 25 1.80 -2.89 -17.78
C ALA A 25 0.39 -2.32 -17.56
N LEU A 26 -0.16 -1.62 -18.55
CA LEU A 26 -1.53 -1.09 -18.47
C LEU A 26 -2.55 -2.21 -18.29
N ALA A 27 -2.45 -3.29 -19.05
CA ALA A 27 -3.34 -4.45 -18.92
C ALA A 27 -3.24 -5.08 -17.52
N THR A 28 -2.02 -5.25 -16.99
CA THR A 28 -1.81 -5.78 -15.63
C THR A 28 -2.38 -4.84 -14.56
N GLY A 29 -2.16 -3.54 -14.69
CA GLY A 29 -2.72 -2.54 -13.76
C GLY A 29 -4.24 -2.50 -13.80
N THR A 30 -4.85 -2.51 -14.99
CA THR A 30 -6.31 -2.54 -15.16
C THR A 30 -6.92 -3.83 -14.57
N LEU A 31 -6.29 -4.98 -14.84
CA LEU A 31 -6.71 -6.25 -14.24
C LEU A 31 -6.64 -6.21 -12.71
N ALA A 32 -5.53 -5.70 -12.15
CA ALA A 32 -5.38 -5.54 -10.71
C ALA A 32 -6.45 -4.62 -10.12
N ALA A 33 -6.76 -3.51 -10.77
CA ALA A 33 -7.81 -2.60 -10.36
C ALA A 33 -9.19 -3.28 -10.33
N GLY A 34 -9.54 -4.02 -11.38
CA GLY A 34 -10.80 -4.79 -11.43
C GLY A 34 -10.87 -5.86 -10.34
N LEU A 35 -9.80 -6.64 -10.16
CA LEU A 35 -9.71 -7.66 -9.11
C LEU A 35 -9.80 -7.05 -7.70
N ALA A 36 -9.15 -5.91 -7.45
CA ALA A 36 -9.20 -5.23 -6.15
C ALA A 36 -10.64 -4.79 -5.81
N ARG A 37 -11.35 -4.18 -6.75
CA ARG A 37 -12.76 -3.78 -6.57
C ARG A 37 -13.67 -4.99 -6.36
N ALA A 38 -13.48 -6.06 -7.13
CA ALA A 38 -14.26 -7.29 -7.01
C ALA A 38 -14.02 -7.96 -5.65
N ALA A 39 -12.75 -8.14 -5.25
CA ALA A 39 -12.37 -8.74 -3.98
C ALA A 39 -12.88 -7.92 -2.79
N TYR A 40 -12.70 -6.59 -2.82
CA TYR A 40 -13.21 -5.69 -1.79
C TYR A 40 -14.74 -5.79 -1.65
N THR A 41 -15.46 -5.79 -2.76
CA THR A 41 -16.91 -5.92 -2.77
C THR A 41 -17.37 -7.27 -2.21
N ALA A 42 -16.67 -8.36 -2.58
CA ALA A 42 -16.97 -9.71 -2.09
C ALA A 42 -16.73 -9.83 -0.58
N LEU A 43 -15.57 -9.37 -0.10
CA LEU A 43 -15.21 -9.39 1.32
C LEU A 43 -16.14 -8.53 2.18
N ARG A 44 -16.57 -7.38 1.68
CA ARG A 44 -17.56 -6.55 2.38
C ARG A 44 -18.95 -7.20 2.48
N ARG A 45 -19.38 -7.90 1.41
CA ARG A 45 -20.70 -8.54 1.39
C ARG A 45 -20.74 -9.81 2.24
N ARG A 46 -19.64 -10.54 2.31
CA ARG A 46 -19.50 -11.81 3.01
C ARG A 46 -18.16 -11.87 3.73
N PRO A 47 -17.98 -11.11 4.82
CA PRO A 47 -16.72 -11.10 5.56
C PRO A 47 -16.50 -12.46 6.22
N PRO A 48 -15.35 -13.12 5.99
CA PRO A 48 -15.01 -14.38 6.65
C PRO A 48 -14.99 -14.22 8.17
N GLY A 49 -15.69 -15.09 8.90
CA GLY A 49 -15.77 -14.99 10.36
C GLY A 49 -16.75 -13.92 10.88
N GLY A 50 -17.50 -13.26 10.00
CA GLY A 50 -18.48 -12.23 10.38
C GLY A 50 -17.91 -10.80 10.32
N ALA A 51 -18.78 -9.80 10.37
CA ALA A 51 -18.41 -8.39 10.24
C ALA A 51 -17.53 -7.90 11.38
N ASP A 52 -17.77 -8.34 12.60
CA ASP A 52 -17.04 -7.88 13.80
C ASP A 52 -15.54 -8.21 13.71
N THR A 53 -15.19 -9.35 13.09
CA THR A 53 -13.79 -9.74 12.86
C THR A 53 -13.01 -8.68 12.05
N TRP A 54 -13.69 -8.01 11.12
CA TRP A 54 -13.09 -7.09 10.16
C TRP A 54 -13.36 -5.62 10.46
N THR A 55 -14.17 -5.32 11.50
CA THR A 55 -14.47 -3.94 11.87
C THR A 55 -13.44 -3.40 12.84
N ARG A 56 -12.99 -2.19 12.58
CA ARG A 56 -12.11 -1.40 13.46
C ARG A 56 -12.72 -0.02 13.65
N THR A 57 -12.20 0.71 14.64
CA THR A 57 -12.59 2.10 14.88
C THR A 57 -11.50 3.02 14.35
N ASN A 58 -11.87 3.97 13.48
CA ASN A 58 -10.93 4.95 12.94
C ASN A 58 -10.59 6.03 13.98
N HIS A 59 -9.71 6.95 13.62
CA HIS A 59 -9.29 8.07 14.47
C HIS A 59 -10.40 9.08 14.79
N ARG A 60 -11.58 8.97 14.18
CA ARG A 60 -12.79 9.77 14.44
C ARG A 60 -13.80 9.05 15.33
N GLY A 61 -13.54 7.81 15.72
CA GLY A 61 -14.47 6.97 16.45
C GLY A 61 -15.52 6.28 15.56
N GLU A 62 -15.36 6.30 14.24
CA GLU A 62 -16.29 5.69 13.28
C GLU A 62 -15.85 4.27 12.91
N PRO A 63 -16.81 3.34 12.66
CA PRO A 63 -16.47 1.99 12.22
C PRO A 63 -15.95 1.98 10.78
N VAL A 64 -14.87 1.27 10.55
CA VAL A 64 -14.25 1.04 9.24
C VAL A 64 -13.91 -0.43 9.06
N THR A 65 -13.85 -0.90 7.81
CA THR A 65 -13.50 -2.31 7.53
C THR A 65 -12.03 -2.47 7.15
N LEU A 66 -11.42 -3.58 7.61
CA LEU A 66 -10.09 -4.06 7.18
C LEU A 66 -10.14 -4.82 5.83
N ALA A 67 -11.28 -4.94 5.16
CA ALA A 67 -11.40 -5.71 3.92
C ALA A 67 -10.54 -5.15 2.77
N GLU A 68 -10.09 -3.92 2.87
CA GLU A 68 -9.27 -3.24 1.85
C GLU A 68 -7.91 -3.90 1.67
N GLY A 69 -7.18 -4.15 2.76
CA GLY A 69 -5.85 -4.73 2.71
C GLY A 69 -5.79 -6.09 2.02
N PRO A 70 -6.56 -7.08 2.44
CA PRO A 70 -6.65 -8.37 1.77
C PRO A 70 -7.09 -8.27 0.30
N ALA A 71 -8.03 -7.38 -0.03
CA ALA A 71 -8.48 -7.18 -1.41
C ALA A 71 -7.37 -6.61 -2.30
N LEU A 72 -6.62 -5.62 -1.79
CA LEU A 72 -5.45 -5.04 -2.45
C LEU A 72 -4.38 -6.10 -2.67
N ALA A 73 -4.00 -6.83 -1.62
CA ALA A 73 -2.95 -7.84 -1.67
C ALA A 73 -3.29 -8.96 -2.69
N LEU A 74 -4.50 -9.51 -2.62
CA LEU A 74 -4.97 -10.51 -3.57
C LEU A 74 -4.87 -10.03 -5.02
N ALA A 75 -5.33 -8.82 -5.30
CA ALA A 75 -5.32 -8.26 -6.64
C ALA A 75 -3.91 -7.98 -7.15
N ALA A 76 -3.05 -7.39 -6.32
CA ALA A 76 -1.67 -7.07 -6.67
C ALA A 76 -0.81 -8.32 -6.90
N ILE A 77 -1.17 -9.45 -6.30
CA ILE A 77 -0.52 -10.75 -6.49
C ILE A 77 -1.09 -11.50 -7.70
N ALA A 78 -2.42 -11.57 -7.82
CA ALA A 78 -3.08 -12.37 -8.85
C ALA A 78 -2.90 -11.80 -10.26
N ALA A 79 -2.94 -10.48 -10.43
CA ALA A 79 -2.84 -9.86 -11.75
C ALA A 79 -1.50 -10.15 -12.47
N PRO A 80 -0.31 -10.04 -11.82
CA PRO A 80 0.94 -10.45 -12.46
C PRO A 80 1.03 -11.94 -12.75
N LEU A 81 0.43 -12.80 -11.92
CA LEU A 81 0.42 -14.25 -12.14
C LEU A 81 -0.42 -14.63 -13.37
N ALA A 82 -1.54 -13.96 -13.59
CA ALA A 82 -2.36 -14.14 -14.79
C ALA A 82 -1.74 -13.54 -16.05
N GLY A 83 -0.86 -12.54 -15.91
CA GLY A 83 -0.20 -11.85 -17.01
C GLY A 83 1.06 -12.54 -17.52
N ARG A 84 1.53 -12.14 -18.72
CA ARG A 84 2.78 -12.63 -19.33
C ARG A 84 3.89 -11.56 -19.40
N GLY A 85 3.66 -10.37 -18.85
CA GLY A 85 4.57 -9.23 -18.97
C GLY A 85 5.83 -9.29 -18.12
N LEU A 86 5.88 -10.16 -17.10
CA LEU A 86 7.02 -10.31 -16.20
C LEU A 86 7.63 -11.73 -16.28
N PRO A 87 8.97 -11.87 -16.09
CA PRO A 87 9.61 -13.17 -15.98
C PRO A 87 9.01 -14.04 -14.88
N PRO A 88 8.90 -15.38 -15.07
CA PRO A 88 8.29 -16.28 -14.08
C PRO A 88 8.87 -16.14 -12.67
N ARG A 89 10.21 -16.05 -12.55
CA ARG A 89 10.89 -15.87 -11.26
C ARG A 89 10.46 -14.58 -10.53
N LEU A 90 10.28 -13.49 -11.27
CA LEU A 90 9.87 -12.22 -10.67
C LEU A 90 8.41 -12.26 -10.25
N ARG A 91 7.53 -12.87 -11.04
CA ARG A 91 6.12 -13.10 -10.66
C ARG A 91 6.02 -13.94 -9.39
N ALA A 92 6.81 -15.02 -9.31
CA ALA A 92 6.86 -15.85 -8.13
C ALA A 92 7.42 -15.11 -6.89
N ALA A 93 8.50 -14.32 -7.06
CA ALA A 93 9.03 -13.50 -5.98
C ALA A 93 8.02 -12.44 -5.48
N GLN A 94 7.28 -11.78 -6.39
CA GLN A 94 6.20 -10.87 -6.02
C GLN A 94 5.07 -11.61 -5.28
N ALA A 95 4.67 -12.79 -5.77
CA ALA A 95 3.63 -13.58 -5.13
C ALA A 95 4.03 -14.02 -3.72
N VAL A 96 5.25 -14.51 -3.53
CA VAL A 96 5.77 -14.90 -2.20
C VAL A 96 5.85 -13.69 -1.28
N ALA A 97 6.47 -12.60 -1.73
CA ALA A 97 6.62 -11.39 -0.91
C ALA A 97 5.26 -10.79 -0.51
N GLY A 98 4.36 -10.63 -1.48
CA GLY A 98 3.03 -10.07 -1.24
C GLY A 98 2.17 -10.97 -0.35
N ALA A 99 2.10 -12.27 -0.65
CA ALA A 99 1.28 -13.21 0.12
C ALA A 99 1.78 -13.39 1.55
N GLY A 100 3.10 -13.54 1.73
CA GLY A 100 3.67 -13.68 3.07
C GLY A 100 3.50 -12.41 3.90
N ALA A 101 3.78 -11.24 3.32
CA ALA A 101 3.58 -9.97 4.03
C ALA A 101 2.10 -9.72 4.36
N ALA A 102 1.16 -10.06 3.45
CA ALA A 102 -0.27 -9.99 3.72
C ALA A 102 -0.72 -10.97 4.81
N ALA A 103 -0.20 -12.20 4.79
CA ALA A 103 -0.59 -13.23 5.76
C ALA A 103 -0.11 -12.87 7.19
N PHE A 104 1.16 -12.47 7.35
CA PHE A 104 1.70 -12.10 8.66
C PHE A 104 1.16 -10.75 9.14
N GLY A 105 0.90 -9.79 8.23
CA GLY A 105 0.23 -8.54 8.56
C GLY A 105 -1.22 -8.77 8.97
N GLY A 106 -1.97 -9.58 8.21
CA GLY A 106 -3.34 -9.94 8.52
C GLY A 106 -3.47 -10.74 9.83
N TYR A 107 -2.50 -11.59 10.15
CA TYR A 107 -2.44 -12.24 11.46
C TYR A 107 -2.34 -11.21 12.59
N ASP A 108 -1.47 -10.20 12.45
CA ASP A 108 -1.34 -9.12 13.44
C ASP A 108 -2.61 -8.25 13.51
N ASP A 109 -3.24 -7.96 12.37
CA ASP A 109 -4.53 -7.25 12.31
C ASP A 109 -5.64 -7.98 13.09
N LEU A 110 -5.68 -9.31 13.05
CA LEU A 110 -6.77 -10.12 13.60
C LEU A 110 -6.49 -10.64 15.01
N ALA A 111 -5.23 -10.86 15.37
CA ALA A 111 -4.82 -11.48 16.63
C ALA A 111 -4.01 -10.55 17.54
N GLY A 112 -3.72 -9.31 17.11
CA GLY A 112 -2.90 -8.36 17.88
C GLY A 112 -3.67 -7.71 19.01
N ASP A 113 -3.15 -7.82 20.23
CA ASP A 113 -3.77 -7.22 21.43
C ASP A 113 -3.45 -5.73 21.63
N GLY A 114 -2.65 -5.10 20.75
CA GLY A 114 -2.36 -3.67 20.76
C GLY A 114 -1.50 -3.15 21.94
N ASP A 115 -1.20 -3.96 22.94
CA ASP A 115 -0.58 -3.52 24.19
C ASP A 115 0.93 -3.25 24.07
N ARG A 116 1.60 -3.87 23.10
CA ARG A 116 3.05 -3.71 22.90
C ARG A 116 3.32 -3.13 21.51
N ARG A 117 3.86 -1.92 21.47
CA ARG A 117 4.11 -1.15 20.24
C ARG A 117 5.60 -0.93 20.01
N GLY A 118 5.98 -0.85 18.73
CA GLY A 118 7.33 -0.55 18.28
C GLY A 118 8.30 -1.73 18.34
N PHE A 119 9.39 -1.62 17.59
CA PHE A 119 10.39 -2.66 17.45
C PHE A 119 11.04 -3.04 18.80
N ARG A 120 11.31 -2.04 19.64
CA ARG A 120 11.89 -2.23 20.99
C ARG A 120 10.95 -3.00 21.93
N GLY A 121 9.63 -2.77 21.83
CA GLY A 121 8.65 -3.48 22.66
C GLY A 121 8.63 -4.98 22.34
N HIS A 122 8.66 -5.33 21.07
CA HIS A 122 8.65 -6.73 20.63
C HIS A 122 9.97 -7.46 20.92
N LEU A 123 11.13 -6.79 20.74
CA LEU A 123 12.44 -7.36 21.11
C LEU A 123 12.58 -7.53 22.62
N GLY A 124 12.07 -6.58 23.40
CA GLY A 124 12.07 -6.67 24.87
C GLY A 124 11.24 -7.84 25.39
N ALA A 125 10.05 -8.07 24.79
CA ALA A 125 9.21 -9.22 25.08
C ALA A 125 9.90 -10.55 24.72
N LEU A 126 10.50 -10.61 23.53
CA LEU A 126 11.24 -11.79 23.07
C LEU A 126 12.42 -12.13 24.00
N ALA A 127 13.15 -11.11 24.48
CA ALA A 127 14.22 -11.27 25.45
C ALA A 127 13.72 -11.83 26.81
N GLN A 128 12.43 -11.69 27.12
CA GLN A 128 11.75 -12.24 28.28
C GLN A 128 11.08 -13.61 27.99
N GLY A 129 11.28 -14.15 26.79
CA GLY A 129 10.68 -15.42 26.38
C GLY A 129 9.24 -15.31 25.88
N GLU A 130 8.70 -14.10 25.69
CA GLU A 130 7.36 -13.88 25.19
C GLU A 130 7.36 -13.59 23.69
N VAL A 131 6.67 -14.44 22.92
CA VAL A 131 6.50 -14.27 21.47
C VAL A 131 5.21 -13.46 21.22
N THR A 132 5.36 -12.19 20.86
CA THR A 132 4.22 -11.32 20.51
C THR A 132 3.80 -11.50 19.05
N THR A 133 2.54 -11.15 18.70
CA THR A 133 2.05 -11.15 17.31
C THR A 133 2.94 -10.29 16.40
N GLY A 134 3.38 -9.12 16.87
CA GLY A 134 4.31 -8.25 16.16
C GLY A 134 5.69 -8.88 15.93
N ALA A 135 6.22 -9.69 16.88
CA ALA A 135 7.46 -10.42 16.68
C ALA A 135 7.30 -11.52 15.59
N VAL A 136 6.17 -12.24 15.60
CA VAL A 136 5.81 -13.22 14.55
C VAL A 136 5.72 -12.52 13.18
N LYS A 137 5.05 -11.37 13.12
CA LYS A 137 4.95 -10.55 11.91
C LYS A 137 6.33 -10.15 11.37
N LEU A 138 7.18 -9.57 12.22
CA LEU A 138 8.52 -9.14 11.81
C LEU A 138 9.38 -10.31 11.32
N GLY A 139 9.40 -11.42 12.05
CA GLY A 139 10.13 -12.63 11.68
C GLY A 139 9.60 -13.26 10.39
N GLY A 140 8.27 -13.35 10.27
CA GLY A 140 7.60 -13.91 9.10
C GLY A 140 7.80 -13.09 7.83
N ILE A 141 7.66 -11.77 7.91
CA ILE A 141 7.93 -10.86 6.79
C ILE A 141 9.42 -10.88 6.43
N GLY A 142 10.32 -10.93 7.42
CA GLY A 142 11.76 -11.07 7.20
C GLY A 142 12.12 -12.35 6.45
N ALA A 143 11.60 -13.50 6.91
CA ALA A 143 11.79 -14.80 6.25
C ALA A 143 11.21 -14.81 4.83
N THR A 144 10.01 -14.26 4.65
CA THR A 144 9.36 -14.12 3.35
C THR A 144 10.20 -13.24 2.40
N GLY A 145 10.73 -12.14 2.91
CA GLY A 145 11.62 -11.24 2.17
C GLY A 145 12.90 -11.94 1.72
N LEU A 146 13.47 -12.78 2.58
CA LEU A 146 14.66 -13.58 2.25
C LEU A 146 14.38 -14.60 1.13
N VAL A 147 13.26 -15.32 1.22
CA VAL A 147 12.84 -16.27 0.18
C VAL A 147 12.62 -15.55 -1.16
N ALA A 148 11.87 -14.45 -1.16
CA ALA A 148 11.63 -13.65 -2.37
C ALA A 148 12.94 -13.13 -2.97
N ALA A 149 13.86 -12.63 -2.12
CA ALA A 149 15.18 -12.16 -2.55
C ALA A 149 16.04 -13.27 -3.16
N ALA A 150 16.05 -14.46 -2.58
CA ALA A 150 16.76 -15.61 -3.12
C ALA A 150 16.21 -16.03 -4.50
N MET A 151 14.89 -15.93 -4.71
CA MET A 151 14.26 -16.17 -6.03
C MET A 151 14.68 -15.15 -7.08
N LEU A 152 14.98 -13.90 -6.70
CA LEU A 152 15.50 -12.88 -7.61
C LEU A 152 16.94 -13.18 -8.04
N GLY A 153 17.67 -13.95 -7.24
CA GLY A 153 19.06 -14.35 -7.50
C GLY A 153 20.07 -13.25 -7.15
N GLY A 154 21.33 -13.54 -7.48
CA GLY A 154 22.49 -12.70 -7.13
C GLY A 154 23.37 -13.37 -6.08
N GLY A 155 24.47 -12.70 -5.68
CA GLY A 155 25.34 -13.17 -4.61
C GLY A 155 24.71 -12.92 -3.22
N PRO A 156 25.31 -13.51 -2.14
CA PRO A 156 24.76 -13.37 -0.79
C PRO A 156 24.46 -11.93 -0.35
N ALA A 157 25.34 -10.99 -0.71
CA ALA A 157 25.14 -9.58 -0.41
C ALA A 157 23.94 -8.98 -1.19
N ASP A 158 23.68 -9.40 -2.44
CA ASP A 158 22.51 -8.96 -3.18
C ASP A 158 21.22 -9.53 -2.58
N VAL A 159 21.23 -10.79 -2.15
CA VAL A 159 20.11 -11.42 -1.46
C VAL A 159 19.81 -10.67 -0.15
N ALA A 160 20.83 -10.36 0.65
CA ALA A 160 20.65 -9.60 1.90
C ALA A 160 20.07 -8.20 1.66
N ILE A 161 20.60 -7.46 0.68
CA ILE A 161 20.08 -6.12 0.32
C ILE A 161 18.62 -6.23 -0.15
N ASN A 162 18.32 -7.19 -1.03
CA ASN A 162 16.98 -7.37 -1.58
C ASN A 162 15.97 -7.80 -0.48
N ALA A 163 16.37 -8.70 0.42
CA ALA A 163 15.55 -9.09 1.58
C ALA A 163 15.24 -7.89 2.48
N GLY A 164 16.27 -7.07 2.75
CA GLY A 164 16.11 -5.82 3.49
C GLY A 164 15.17 -4.83 2.81
N LEU A 165 15.21 -4.71 1.47
CA LEU A 165 14.28 -3.86 0.72
C LEU A 165 12.84 -4.38 0.81
N VAL A 166 12.62 -5.70 0.75
CA VAL A 166 11.29 -6.30 0.86
C VAL A 166 10.72 -6.13 2.26
N ALA A 167 11.47 -6.57 3.28
CA ALA A 167 11.00 -6.49 4.67
C ALA A 167 10.95 -5.05 5.19
N GLY A 168 11.96 -4.25 4.88
CA GLY A 168 12.01 -2.84 5.26
C GLY A 168 10.95 -2.00 4.55
N GLY A 169 10.68 -2.28 3.27
CA GLY A 169 9.60 -1.65 2.51
C GLY A 169 8.22 -1.96 3.12
N ALA A 170 7.97 -3.21 3.49
CA ALA A 170 6.76 -3.64 4.19
C ALA A 170 6.58 -2.84 5.50
N ASN A 171 7.58 -2.86 6.37
CA ASN A 171 7.55 -2.13 7.63
C ASN A 171 7.38 -0.61 7.45
N LEU A 172 8.13 -0.01 6.52
CA LEU A 172 8.06 1.44 6.29
C LEU A 172 6.67 1.86 5.83
N LEU A 173 6.06 1.12 4.91
CA LEU A 173 4.74 1.47 4.42
C LEU A 173 3.66 1.32 5.52
N ASN A 174 3.80 0.32 6.37
CA ASN A 174 2.97 0.15 7.56
C ASN A 174 3.09 1.34 8.54
N LEU A 175 4.29 1.90 8.71
CA LEU A 175 4.51 3.11 9.53
C LEU A 175 3.79 4.35 8.98
N PHE A 176 3.45 4.37 7.70
CA PHE A 176 2.65 5.43 7.08
C PHE A 176 1.15 5.18 7.17
N ASP A 177 0.69 3.96 7.47
CA ASP A 177 -0.74 3.60 7.51
C ASP A 177 -1.43 4.01 8.82
N LEU A 178 -1.17 5.23 9.26
CA LEU A 178 -1.74 5.82 10.49
C LEU A 178 -2.83 6.86 10.22
N ARG A 179 -3.07 7.19 8.95
CA ARG A 179 -4.08 8.16 8.52
C ARG A 179 -4.62 7.79 7.14
N PRO A 180 -5.89 8.10 6.86
CA PRO A 180 -6.56 7.74 5.62
C PRO A 180 -5.80 8.14 4.36
N GLY A 181 -5.60 7.22 3.44
CA GLY A 181 -4.94 7.42 2.14
C GLY A 181 -3.44 7.66 2.18
N ARG A 182 -2.82 7.78 3.36
CA ARG A 182 -1.40 8.15 3.47
C ARG A 182 -0.49 7.06 2.91
N ALA A 183 -0.67 5.81 3.34
CA ALA A 183 0.14 4.68 2.85
C ALA A 183 -0.03 4.49 1.34
N LEU A 184 -1.26 4.58 0.83
CA LEU A 184 -1.53 4.47 -0.61
C LEU A 184 -0.87 5.61 -1.41
N LYS A 185 -0.91 6.85 -0.92
CA LYS A 185 -0.23 8.00 -1.57
C LYS A 185 1.29 7.82 -1.59
N VAL A 186 1.88 7.38 -0.48
CA VAL A 186 3.32 7.08 -0.40
C VAL A 186 3.68 5.96 -1.36
N ALA A 187 2.88 4.91 -1.45
CA ALA A 187 3.09 3.80 -2.37
C ALA A 187 3.00 4.24 -3.84
N LEU A 188 2.02 5.06 -4.20
CA LEU A 188 1.86 5.61 -5.55
C LEU A 188 3.04 6.52 -5.92
N ALA A 189 3.46 7.42 -5.02
CA ALA A 189 4.62 8.28 -5.22
C ALA A 189 5.91 7.47 -5.37
N SER A 190 6.13 6.45 -4.53
CA SER A 190 7.27 5.53 -4.62
C SER A 190 7.26 4.74 -5.92
N SER A 191 6.08 4.30 -6.38
CA SER A 191 5.92 3.63 -7.67
C SER A 191 6.27 4.54 -8.84
N ALA A 192 5.86 5.80 -8.79
CA ALA A 192 6.20 6.80 -9.82
C ALA A 192 7.70 7.07 -9.86
N LEU A 193 8.35 7.21 -8.70
CA LEU A 193 9.80 7.37 -8.60
C LEU A 193 10.56 6.15 -9.15
N LEU A 194 10.12 4.94 -8.82
CA LEU A 194 10.70 3.71 -9.36
C LEU A 194 10.51 3.62 -10.88
N ALA A 195 9.34 3.99 -11.39
CA ALA A 195 9.05 3.99 -12.83
C ALA A 195 9.87 5.03 -13.59
N ALA A 196 10.17 6.17 -12.98
CA ALA A 196 10.99 7.25 -13.54
C ALA A 196 12.50 7.01 -13.40
N ALA A 197 12.92 6.03 -12.58
CA ALA A 197 14.34 5.75 -12.37
C ALA A 197 15.02 5.35 -13.69
N PRO A 198 16.19 5.94 -14.00
CA PRO A 198 16.90 5.62 -15.22
C PRO A 198 17.24 4.12 -15.27
N PRO A 199 17.06 3.49 -16.43
CA PRO A 199 17.38 2.08 -16.58
C PRO A 199 18.89 1.87 -16.33
N GLY A 200 19.23 0.91 -15.46
CA GLY A 200 20.62 0.57 -15.20
C GLY A 200 21.36 0.09 -16.46
N ARG A 201 22.70 0.05 -16.43
CA ARG A 201 23.55 -0.30 -17.58
C ARG A 201 23.20 -1.66 -18.25
N ASN A 202 22.49 -2.53 -17.57
CA ASN A 202 22.00 -3.84 -18.06
C ASN A 202 20.48 -3.84 -18.29
N ALA A 203 19.89 -2.72 -18.66
CA ALA A 203 18.44 -2.53 -18.77
C ALA A 203 17.76 -3.49 -19.78
N ALA A 204 18.47 -3.95 -20.78
CA ALA A 204 17.92 -4.91 -21.75
C ALA A 204 17.58 -6.28 -21.13
N ALA A 205 18.20 -6.62 -19.99
CA ALA A 205 18.00 -7.91 -19.30
C ALA A 205 17.06 -7.82 -18.10
N ARG A 206 16.55 -6.63 -17.73
CA ARG A 206 15.67 -6.42 -16.58
C ARG A 206 14.30 -5.93 -17.02
N PRO A 207 13.21 -6.46 -16.44
CA PRO A 207 11.88 -5.93 -16.69
C PRO A 207 11.85 -4.45 -16.27
N GLY A 208 11.17 -3.62 -17.06
CA GLY A 208 10.99 -2.21 -16.75
C GLY A 208 10.28 -2.03 -15.39
N ALA A 209 10.69 -1.02 -14.63
CA ALA A 209 10.08 -0.71 -13.34
C ALA A 209 8.57 -0.51 -13.45
N VAL A 210 8.09 0.13 -14.54
CA VAL A 210 6.67 0.32 -14.85
C VAL A 210 5.90 -1.00 -14.81
N GLN A 211 6.45 -2.07 -15.39
CA GLN A 211 5.79 -3.37 -15.42
C GLN A 211 5.72 -4.01 -14.01
N THR A 212 6.75 -3.81 -13.17
CA THR A 212 6.79 -4.40 -11.83
C THR A 212 5.86 -3.73 -10.84
N VAL A 213 5.60 -2.43 -11.00
CA VAL A 213 4.70 -1.66 -10.11
C VAL A 213 3.26 -1.60 -10.64
N ALA A 214 2.98 -2.08 -11.86
CA ALA A 214 1.68 -1.91 -12.50
C ALA A 214 0.52 -2.48 -11.67
N ALA A 215 0.66 -3.69 -11.14
CA ALA A 215 -0.39 -4.32 -10.33
C ALA A 215 -0.58 -3.64 -8.97
N PRO A 216 0.46 -3.38 -8.16
CA PRO A 216 0.33 -2.57 -6.95
C PRO A 216 -0.33 -1.22 -7.19
N VAL A 217 0.06 -0.49 -8.25
CA VAL A 217 -0.53 0.81 -8.61
C VAL A 217 -2.00 0.67 -8.98
N GLY A 218 -2.35 -0.31 -9.82
CA GLY A 218 -3.74 -0.54 -10.24
C GLY A 218 -4.65 -0.86 -9.06
N ALA A 219 -4.22 -1.75 -8.16
CA ALA A 219 -4.97 -2.12 -6.96
C ALA A 219 -5.11 -0.92 -5.99
N ALA A 220 -4.02 -0.17 -5.76
CA ALA A 220 -4.02 1.00 -4.90
C ALA A 220 -4.96 2.10 -5.42
N LEU A 221 -4.88 2.44 -6.71
CA LEU A 221 -5.77 3.44 -7.32
C LEU A 221 -7.25 3.04 -7.23
N ALA A 222 -7.55 1.75 -7.40
CA ALA A 222 -8.91 1.26 -7.34
C ALA A 222 -9.55 1.41 -5.95
N LEU A 223 -8.77 1.31 -4.87
CA LEU A 223 -9.26 1.34 -3.50
C LEU A 223 -9.03 2.68 -2.78
N LEU A 224 -8.18 3.55 -3.31
CA LEU A 224 -7.83 4.85 -2.71
C LEU A 224 -9.05 5.67 -2.27
N GLY A 225 -10.15 5.63 -3.03
CA GLY A 225 -11.38 6.35 -2.68
C GLY A 225 -12.09 5.80 -1.45
N GLU A 226 -11.98 4.50 -1.18
CA GLU A 226 -12.56 3.86 0.01
C GLU A 226 -11.79 4.28 1.27
N ASP A 227 -10.45 4.25 1.19
CA ASP A 227 -9.55 4.64 2.27
C ASP A 227 -9.67 6.15 2.58
N LEU A 228 -9.57 7.02 1.55
CA LEU A 228 -9.72 8.47 1.71
C LEU A 228 -11.07 8.89 2.30
N SER A 229 -12.13 8.12 2.01
CA SER A 229 -13.48 8.35 2.54
C SER A 229 -13.69 7.74 3.92
N GLU A 230 -12.67 7.08 4.49
CA GLU A 230 -12.71 6.44 5.79
C GLU A 230 -13.81 5.35 5.89
N ARG A 231 -14.15 4.70 4.74
CA ARG A 231 -15.05 3.55 4.71
C ARG A 231 -14.32 2.22 4.93
N ALA A 232 -13.03 2.23 4.62
CA ALA A 232 -12.11 1.12 4.80
C ALA A 232 -10.77 1.64 5.30
N MET A 233 -9.91 0.74 5.73
CA MET A 233 -8.51 1.00 6.02
C MET A 233 -7.66 -0.16 5.51
N LEU A 234 -6.44 0.18 5.11
CA LEU A 234 -5.51 -0.78 4.51
C LEU A 234 -5.07 -1.85 5.53
N GLY A 235 -4.80 -1.43 6.76
CA GLY A 235 -4.33 -2.29 7.83
C GLY A 235 -2.97 -2.91 7.53
N ASP A 236 -2.51 -3.72 8.46
CA ASP A 236 -1.21 -4.38 8.39
C ASP A 236 -1.12 -5.36 7.21
N ALA A 237 -2.22 -6.05 6.89
CA ALA A 237 -2.26 -6.96 5.74
C ALA A 237 -1.94 -6.23 4.42
N GLY A 238 -2.59 -5.11 4.18
CA GLY A 238 -2.44 -4.34 2.95
C GLY A 238 -1.16 -3.55 2.88
N ALA A 239 -0.84 -2.82 3.95
CA ALA A 239 0.34 -1.95 4.02
C ALA A 239 1.63 -2.76 3.88
N ASN A 240 1.77 -3.87 4.64
CA ASN A 240 2.95 -4.72 4.53
C ASN A 240 3.06 -5.38 3.15
N ALA A 241 1.95 -5.90 2.58
CA ALA A 241 1.96 -6.49 1.25
C ALA A 241 2.40 -5.48 0.18
N LEU A 242 1.82 -4.28 0.19
CA LEU A 242 2.12 -3.23 -0.77
C LEU A 242 3.59 -2.79 -0.67
N GLY A 243 4.10 -2.59 0.55
CA GLY A 243 5.50 -2.26 0.80
C GLY A 243 6.47 -3.35 0.36
N ALA A 244 6.14 -4.63 0.62
CA ALA A 244 6.93 -5.77 0.17
C ALA A 244 7.00 -5.86 -1.37
N LEU A 245 5.88 -5.65 -2.06
CA LEU A 245 5.81 -5.63 -3.53
C LEU A 245 6.64 -4.50 -4.13
N LEU A 246 6.64 -3.31 -3.53
CA LEU A 246 7.50 -2.20 -3.91
C LEU A 246 8.99 -2.52 -3.65
N GLY A 247 9.30 -3.20 -2.55
CA GLY A 247 10.64 -3.72 -2.26
C GLY A 247 11.14 -4.68 -3.34
N VAL A 248 10.30 -5.62 -3.80
CA VAL A 248 10.61 -6.51 -4.93
C VAL A 248 10.81 -5.70 -6.22
N ALA A 249 9.96 -4.71 -6.48
CA ALA A 249 10.09 -3.86 -7.65
C ALA A 249 11.41 -3.08 -7.66
N ALA A 250 11.82 -2.52 -6.53
CA ALA A 250 13.10 -1.84 -6.35
C ALA A 250 14.28 -2.78 -6.54
N ALA A 251 14.22 -3.98 -5.94
CA ALA A 251 15.25 -5.01 -6.06
C ALA A 251 15.45 -5.47 -7.52
N ALA A 252 14.35 -5.60 -8.27
CA ALA A 252 14.39 -6.03 -9.67
C ALA A 252 14.84 -4.93 -10.64
N SER A 253 14.53 -3.67 -10.36
CA SER A 253 14.69 -2.56 -11.31
C SER A 253 15.93 -1.72 -11.08
N LEU A 254 16.34 -1.51 -9.82
CA LEU A 254 17.42 -0.59 -9.47
C LEU A 254 18.81 -1.23 -9.54
N PRO A 255 19.86 -0.46 -9.93
CA PRO A 255 21.23 -0.91 -9.81
C PRO A 255 21.64 -1.03 -8.33
N ARG A 256 22.67 -1.84 -8.06
CA ARG A 256 23.09 -2.15 -6.67
C ARG A 256 23.35 -0.91 -5.80
N PRO A 257 24.05 0.14 -6.25
CA PRO A 257 24.26 1.34 -5.43
C PRO A 257 22.94 2.01 -5.03
N ALA A 258 21.97 2.11 -5.93
CA ALA A 258 20.67 2.69 -5.64
C ALA A 258 19.87 1.82 -4.66
N ARG A 259 19.96 0.47 -4.76
CA ARG A 259 19.35 -0.45 -3.78
C ARG A 259 19.93 -0.27 -2.38
N VAL A 260 21.26 -0.13 -2.28
CA VAL A 260 21.93 0.13 -0.99
C VAL A 260 21.51 1.47 -0.42
N ALA A 261 21.50 2.53 -1.23
CA ALA A 261 21.05 3.86 -0.78
C ALA A 261 19.57 3.85 -0.33
N LEU A 262 18.71 3.18 -1.09
CA LEU A 262 17.29 3.03 -0.71
C LEU A 262 17.14 2.27 0.59
N LEU A 263 17.85 1.14 0.76
CA LEU A 263 17.83 0.36 1.99
C LEU A 263 18.32 1.18 3.20
N ALA A 264 19.40 1.95 3.02
CA ALA A 264 19.90 2.85 4.07
C ALA A 264 18.87 3.93 4.43
N GLY A 265 18.16 4.49 3.43
CA GLY A 265 17.05 5.43 3.64
C GLY A 265 15.90 4.80 4.41
N ILE A 266 15.46 3.61 4.03
CA ILE A 266 14.41 2.85 4.74
C ILE A 266 14.83 2.57 6.19
N ALA A 267 16.04 2.08 6.41
CA ALA A 267 16.57 1.82 7.75
C ALA A 267 16.65 3.09 8.59
N GLY A 268 17.11 4.20 7.99
CA GLY A 268 17.15 5.51 8.65
C GLY A 268 15.79 6.03 9.05
N LEU A 269 14.78 5.94 8.16
CA LEU A 269 13.41 6.34 8.46
C LEU A 269 12.78 5.44 9.54
N THR A 270 13.00 4.13 9.46
CA THR A 270 12.53 3.18 10.50
C THR A 270 13.16 3.50 11.85
N ALA A 271 14.47 3.75 11.91
CA ALA A 271 15.14 4.14 13.15
C ALA A 271 14.66 5.50 13.68
N ALA A 272 14.38 6.46 12.79
CA ALA A 272 13.83 7.76 13.15
C ALA A 272 12.41 7.64 13.72
N SER A 273 11.57 6.72 13.22
CA SER A 273 10.19 6.52 13.68
C SER A 273 10.10 6.09 15.15
N GLU A 274 11.15 5.46 15.69
CA GLU A 274 11.22 5.10 17.12
C GLU A 274 11.36 6.32 18.06
N LYS A 275 11.80 7.46 17.51
CA LYS A 275 12.04 8.70 18.28
C LYS A 275 11.12 9.84 17.86
N VAL A 276 10.64 9.84 16.62
CA VAL A 276 9.90 10.95 16.02
C VAL A 276 8.61 10.43 15.40
N SER A 277 7.48 11.00 15.78
CA SER A 277 6.19 10.68 15.17
C SER A 277 6.12 11.28 13.74
N PHE A 278 6.00 10.43 12.72
CA PHE A 278 5.78 10.87 11.33
C PHE A 278 4.53 11.74 11.19
N THR A 279 3.46 11.40 11.91
CA THR A 279 2.24 12.23 11.93
C THR A 279 2.53 13.63 12.44
N ALA A 280 3.28 13.78 13.54
CA ALA A 280 3.63 15.09 14.07
C ALA A 280 4.52 15.91 13.12
N VAL A 281 5.46 15.25 12.41
CA VAL A 281 6.30 15.92 11.39
C VAL A 281 5.45 16.40 10.22
N ILE A 282 4.57 15.54 9.72
CA ILE A 282 3.68 15.86 8.59
C ILE A 282 2.77 17.03 8.97
N GLU A 283 2.16 17.02 10.15
CA GLU A 283 1.23 18.07 10.61
C GLU A 283 1.92 19.43 10.79
N ARG A 284 3.21 19.43 11.17
CA ARG A 284 4.02 20.65 11.35
C ARG A 284 4.61 21.21 10.06
N THR A 285 4.65 20.41 8.98
CA THR A 285 5.25 20.80 7.70
C THR A 285 4.14 21.11 6.69
N PRO A 286 3.90 22.40 6.33
CA PRO A 286 2.73 22.79 5.53
C PRO A 286 2.57 22.03 4.22
N ALA A 287 3.66 21.83 3.46
CA ALA A 287 3.63 21.09 2.20
C ALA A 287 3.26 19.61 2.39
N LEU A 288 3.82 18.96 3.41
CA LEU A 288 3.50 17.55 3.72
C LEU A 288 2.06 17.42 4.23
N LYS A 289 1.61 18.36 5.07
CA LYS A 289 0.23 18.41 5.54
C LYS A 289 -0.75 18.58 4.38
N TRP A 290 -0.46 19.46 3.44
CA TRP A 290 -1.30 19.65 2.25
C TRP A 290 -1.41 18.35 1.44
N LEU A 291 -0.29 17.67 1.17
CA LEU A 291 -0.28 16.37 0.48
C LEU A 291 -1.04 15.30 1.26
N ASP A 292 -0.86 15.24 2.57
CA ASP A 292 -1.54 14.29 3.44
C ASP A 292 -3.05 14.49 3.42
N MET A 293 -3.49 15.75 3.49
CA MET A 293 -4.93 16.11 3.49
C MET A 293 -5.60 16.00 2.13
N LEU A 294 -4.84 15.88 1.04
CA LEU A 294 -5.39 15.84 -0.31
C LEU A 294 -6.37 14.67 -0.48
N GLY A 295 -7.63 14.99 -0.79
CA GLY A 295 -8.70 14.01 -1.01
C GLY A 295 -9.27 13.35 0.27
N ARG A 296 -8.76 13.68 1.47
CA ARG A 296 -9.33 13.21 2.74
C ARG A 296 -10.61 13.96 3.08
N ARG A 297 -11.46 13.34 3.90
CA ARG A 297 -12.63 14.00 4.48
C ARG A 297 -12.19 15.24 5.29
N PRO A 298 -12.93 16.37 5.20
CA PRO A 298 -12.66 17.55 6.00
C PRO A 298 -12.65 17.21 7.50
N VAL A 299 -11.74 17.82 8.23
CA VAL A 299 -11.83 17.82 9.69
C VAL A 299 -13.00 18.75 10.06
N LEU A 300 -14.07 18.17 10.61
CA LEU A 300 -15.13 19.01 11.18
C LEU A 300 -14.50 19.83 12.30
N ALA A 301 -14.56 21.16 12.19
CA ALA A 301 -14.17 22.01 13.29
C ALA A 301 -15.03 21.61 14.50
N THR A 302 -14.37 21.17 15.59
CA THR A 302 -15.08 20.99 16.86
C THR A 302 -15.75 22.32 17.17
N PRO A 303 -17.08 22.38 17.41
CA PRO A 303 -17.69 23.63 17.87
C PRO A 303 -16.92 24.13 19.07
N ALA A 304 -16.52 25.40 19.03
CA ALA A 304 -15.80 26.00 20.16
C ALA A 304 -16.62 25.73 21.45
N PRO A 305 -16.02 25.20 22.51
CA PRO A 305 -16.72 25.01 23.76
C PRO A 305 -17.17 26.38 24.26
N GLY A 306 -18.47 26.63 24.34
CA GLY A 306 -18.97 27.78 25.04
C GLY A 306 -19.70 28.86 24.22
N ARG A 307 -20.48 28.52 23.21
CA ARG A 307 -21.57 29.41 22.83
C ARG A 307 -22.86 28.77 23.32
N PRO A 308 -23.49 29.22 24.41
CA PRO A 308 -24.82 28.75 24.78
C PRO A 308 -25.76 29.03 23.59
N ALA A 309 -26.57 28.04 23.24
CA ALA A 309 -27.60 28.21 22.25
C ALA A 309 -28.43 29.45 22.68
N GLY A 310 -28.40 30.47 21.86
CA GLY A 310 -29.26 31.65 22.11
C GLY A 310 -30.71 31.17 22.15
N PRO A 311 -31.56 31.84 22.94
CA PRO A 311 -32.97 31.47 23.05
C PRO A 311 -33.60 31.43 21.66
N LEU A 312 -34.31 30.32 21.38
CA LEU A 312 -35.10 30.19 20.15
C LEU A 312 -36.03 31.40 20.03
N PRO A 313 -36.23 31.99 18.83
CA PRO A 313 -37.18 33.07 18.64
C PRO A 313 -38.55 32.63 19.07
N ALA A 314 -39.25 33.50 19.82
CA ALA A 314 -40.50 33.26 20.51
C ALA A 314 -41.75 33.15 19.61
N ASP A 315 -41.59 32.92 18.31
CA ASP A 315 -42.67 33.11 17.32
C ASP A 315 -43.33 31.85 16.78
N GLU A 316 -43.11 30.68 17.37
CA GLU A 316 -43.81 29.49 16.94
C GLU A 316 -44.68 28.79 18.05
N ARG A 317 -44.96 29.46 19.15
CA ARG A 317 -45.79 28.86 20.22
C ARG A 317 -47.31 29.19 20.15
N ASP A 318 -47.75 30.07 19.26
CA ASP A 318 -49.16 30.52 19.20
C ASP A 318 -49.96 30.02 17.99
N ALA A 319 -49.44 29.13 17.17
CA ALA A 319 -50.15 28.60 16.00
C ALA A 319 -50.91 27.27 16.25
N GLY A 320 -50.90 26.75 17.46
CA GLY A 320 -51.40 25.39 17.77
C GLY A 320 -52.71 25.31 18.57
N HIS A 321 -53.38 26.39 18.94
CA HIS A 321 -54.55 26.34 19.81
C HIS A 321 -55.77 27.10 19.29
N SER A 322 -56.17 26.90 18.05
CA SER A 322 -57.47 27.36 17.57
C SER A 322 -58.06 26.47 16.48
N ALA A 323 -58.41 25.24 16.81
CA ALA A 323 -59.32 24.42 15.99
C ALA A 323 -59.84 23.24 16.77
N ALA A 324 -60.57 23.48 17.85
CA ALA A 324 -61.46 22.46 18.46
C ALA A 324 -62.54 23.07 19.30
N ALA A 325 -63.50 23.77 18.67
CA ALA A 325 -64.82 24.05 19.24
C ALA A 325 -65.75 24.56 18.15
N ALA A 326 -66.44 23.67 17.45
CA ALA A 326 -67.76 23.93 16.86
C ALA A 326 -68.23 22.66 16.13
N SER A 327 -69.07 21.91 16.75
CA SER A 327 -70.13 21.10 16.09
C SER A 327 -71.33 20.95 17.02
N PRO A 328 -72.54 21.14 16.54
CA PRO A 328 -73.72 20.79 17.30
C PRO A 328 -74.02 19.33 17.24
#